data_b8deae671fc6af7f26b0887513494b76
#
_entry.id   b8deae671fc6af7f26b0887513494b76
#
_cell.length_a   1.000
_cell.length_b   1.000
_cell.length_c   1.000
_cell.angle_alpha   90.00
_cell.angle_beta   90.00
_cell.angle_gamma   90.00
#
_symmetry.space_group_name_H-M   'P 1'
#
loop_
_entity.id
_entity.type
_entity.pdbx_description
1 polymer ?
#
loop_
_entity_poly.entity_id
_entity_poly.type
_entity_poly.pdbx_seq_one_letter_code
_entity_poly.pdbx_strand_id
1 'polypeptide(L)'
;KRWGFFDRPVNIYEAHAGSWKRNPDGTPYSFAQLKEELIPYLVEMNYTHIEFMPLMAHPLGLSWGYQLMGYFALEHSYGRPEEFQDFVEECHLNNIGVIVDWVPGHFTINDDALAYYDGTPTFEYQDHNKANNYGWGALNFDLGKNEVQSFLISSIKFWIEFYHLDGIRVDAVSNILYLDYDNAPWTPNKDGGNLNYEGYYFLQRLNDIIKLAHPDVMMIAEESSSATKITGMKEMGGLGFDYKWNMGWMNDILRFYEEDPIYRKYD
;
A
#
# COMPACT_ATOMS: atom_id res chain seq x y z
N LYS A 1 0.08 -23.12 -3.41
CA LYS A 1 0.43 -23.03 -1.99
C LYS A 1 1.00 -21.65 -1.77
N ARG A 2 0.31 -20.78 -1.02
CA ARG A 2 0.85 -19.46 -0.67
C ARG A 2 2.06 -19.60 0.24
N TRP A 3 3.06 -18.79 -0.02
CA TRP A 3 4.32 -18.78 0.73
C TRP A 3 4.26 -17.70 1.79
N GLY A 4 3.69 -18.02 2.97
CA GLY A 4 3.89 -17.19 4.16
C GLY A 4 5.33 -17.36 4.65
N PHE A 5 6.11 -16.30 4.61
CA PHE A 5 7.53 -16.34 5.03
C PHE A 5 7.73 -15.75 6.41
N PHE A 6 6.80 -16.01 7.34
CA PHE A 6 6.89 -15.47 8.70
C PHE A 6 8.04 -16.04 9.52
N ASP A 7 8.62 -17.17 9.09
CA ASP A 7 9.69 -17.90 9.79
C ASP A 7 11.03 -17.90 9.05
N ARG A 8 11.15 -17.10 7.99
CA ARG A 8 12.34 -17.05 7.12
C ARG A 8 12.81 -15.62 6.89
N PRO A 9 14.10 -15.44 6.54
CA PRO A 9 14.59 -14.15 6.08
C PRO A 9 13.81 -13.69 4.84
N VAL A 10 13.44 -12.41 4.82
CA VAL A 10 12.74 -11.76 3.72
C VAL A 10 13.66 -10.73 3.09
N ASN A 11 13.80 -10.79 1.76
CA ASN A 11 14.53 -9.84 0.93
C ASN A 11 13.58 -9.37 -0.17
N ILE A 12 13.13 -8.12 -0.09
CA ILE A 12 12.08 -7.56 -0.95
C ILE A 12 12.71 -6.63 -1.98
N TYR A 13 12.35 -6.79 -3.25
CA TYR A 13 12.64 -5.84 -4.31
C TYR A 13 11.41 -5.00 -4.60
N GLU A 14 11.47 -3.70 -4.31
CA GLU A 14 10.41 -2.75 -4.63
C GLU A 14 10.55 -2.27 -6.07
N ALA A 15 9.46 -2.28 -6.84
CA ALA A 15 9.45 -1.88 -8.24
C ALA A 15 8.19 -1.10 -8.62
N HIS A 16 8.37 -0.09 -9.46
CA HIS A 16 7.28 0.59 -10.16
C HIS A 16 7.12 0.00 -11.56
N ALA A 17 6.01 -0.69 -11.82
CA ALA A 17 5.77 -1.39 -13.09
C ALA A 17 5.87 -0.47 -14.30
N GLY A 18 5.38 0.78 -14.18
CA GLY A 18 5.37 1.76 -15.27
C GLY A 18 6.72 2.36 -15.65
N SER A 19 7.77 2.17 -14.85
CA SER A 19 9.08 2.79 -15.09
C SER A 19 10.27 1.85 -14.95
N TRP A 20 10.05 0.60 -14.50
CA TRP A 20 11.15 -0.37 -14.35
C TRP A 20 11.88 -0.57 -15.67
N LYS A 21 11.14 -0.76 -16.76
CA LYS A 21 11.66 -0.75 -18.13
C LYS A 21 10.60 -0.26 -19.11
N ARG A 22 11.04 0.34 -20.22
CA ARG A 22 10.14 0.89 -21.23
C ARG A 22 10.48 0.36 -22.61
N ASN A 23 9.45 0.26 -23.44
CA ASN A 23 9.58 -0.03 -24.85
C ASN A 23 10.22 1.17 -25.61
N PRO A 24 10.75 0.97 -26.82
CA PRO A 24 11.34 2.06 -27.63
C PRO A 24 10.37 3.21 -27.93
N ASP A 25 9.07 2.96 -27.92
CA ASP A 25 8.02 3.97 -28.10
C ASP A 25 7.67 4.74 -26.82
N GLY A 26 8.33 4.40 -25.68
CA GLY A 26 8.13 5.04 -24.39
C GLY A 26 7.01 4.41 -23.53
N THR A 27 6.27 3.43 -24.04
CA THR A 27 5.28 2.71 -23.25
C THR A 27 5.95 1.84 -22.18
N PRO A 28 5.30 1.64 -21.00
CA PRO A 28 5.82 0.72 -20.00
C PRO A 28 5.84 -0.72 -20.52
N TYR A 29 6.67 -1.56 -19.92
CA TYR A 29 6.57 -2.99 -20.12
C TYR A 29 5.24 -3.52 -19.60
N SER A 30 4.61 -4.42 -20.37
CA SER A 30 3.48 -5.21 -19.87
C SER A 30 3.94 -6.28 -18.88
N PHE A 31 3.03 -6.87 -18.11
CA PHE A 31 3.37 -7.99 -17.23
C PHE A 31 3.92 -9.20 -18.00
N ALA A 32 3.49 -9.40 -19.24
CA ALA A 32 4.08 -10.42 -20.10
C ALA A 32 5.58 -10.18 -20.36
N GLN A 33 5.97 -8.91 -20.60
CA GLN A 33 7.38 -8.55 -20.78
C GLN A 33 8.17 -8.55 -19.48
N LEU A 34 7.56 -8.06 -18.38
CA LEU A 34 8.18 -8.09 -17.05
C LEU A 34 8.47 -9.53 -16.60
N LYS A 35 7.59 -10.47 -16.90
CA LYS A 35 7.78 -11.88 -16.62
C LYS A 35 9.10 -12.42 -17.21
N GLU A 36 9.41 -12.05 -18.43
CA GLU A 36 10.60 -12.53 -19.15
C GLU A 36 11.93 -11.93 -18.67
N GLU A 37 11.90 -10.71 -18.12
CA GLU A 37 13.14 -10.02 -17.76
C GLU A 37 13.29 -9.77 -16.24
N LEU A 38 12.21 -9.41 -15.55
CA LEU A 38 12.26 -9.07 -14.14
C LEU A 38 12.38 -10.31 -13.25
N ILE A 39 11.66 -11.39 -13.54
CA ILE A 39 11.72 -12.61 -12.73
C ILE A 39 13.11 -13.24 -12.75
N PRO A 40 13.79 -13.41 -13.90
CA PRO A 40 15.18 -13.87 -13.92
C PRO A 40 16.13 -12.98 -13.10
N TYR A 41 15.96 -11.66 -13.16
CA TYR A 41 16.74 -10.73 -12.34
C TYR A 41 16.53 -10.95 -10.84
N LEU A 42 15.26 -11.10 -10.40
CA LEU A 42 14.95 -11.37 -9.00
C LEU A 42 15.59 -12.67 -8.49
N VAL A 43 15.56 -13.71 -9.31
CA VAL A 43 16.20 -15.01 -9.01
C VAL A 43 17.71 -14.86 -8.92
N GLU A 44 18.35 -14.23 -9.89
CA GLU A 44 19.81 -14.01 -9.91
C GLU A 44 20.28 -13.22 -8.68
N MET A 45 19.51 -12.21 -8.28
CA MET A 45 19.82 -11.35 -7.14
C MET A 45 19.37 -11.93 -5.79
N ASN A 46 18.78 -13.14 -5.77
CA ASN A 46 18.30 -13.82 -4.57
C ASN A 46 17.24 -13.03 -3.76
N TYR A 47 16.36 -12.31 -4.45
CA TYR A 47 15.18 -11.74 -3.80
C TYR A 47 14.17 -12.83 -3.47
N THR A 48 13.50 -12.68 -2.33
CA THR A 48 12.43 -13.60 -1.89
C THR A 48 11.06 -13.11 -2.30
N HIS A 49 10.91 -11.80 -2.45
CA HIS A 49 9.66 -11.15 -2.84
C HIS A 49 9.93 -10.00 -3.80
N ILE A 50 8.93 -9.75 -4.64
CA ILE A 50 8.76 -8.46 -5.31
C ILE A 50 7.61 -7.71 -4.65
N GLU A 51 7.79 -6.40 -4.43
CA GLU A 51 6.74 -5.48 -4.06
C GLU A 51 6.52 -4.49 -5.19
N PHE A 52 5.30 -4.47 -5.71
CA PHE A 52 4.92 -3.45 -6.69
C PHE A 52 4.29 -2.26 -6.00
N MET A 53 4.77 -1.05 -6.33
CA MET A 53 4.02 0.18 -6.13
C MET A 53 2.61 0.02 -6.72
N PRO A 54 1.62 0.85 -6.35
CA PRO A 54 0.21 0.56 -6.65
C PRO A 54 -0.05 0.18 -8.10
N LEU A 55 -0.72 -0.96 -8.29
CA LEU A 55 -1.07 -1.50 -9.61
C LEU A 55 -2.53 -1.21 -10.01
N MET A 56 -3.31 -0.64 -9.08
CA MET A 56 -4.71 -0.30 -9.31
C MET A 56 -4.81 0.87 -10.29
N ALA A 57 -5.93 0.94 -11.01
CA ALA A 57 -6.17 2.00 -12.00
C ALA A 57 -6.08 3.40 -11.39
N HIS A 58 -5.31 4.27 -12.05
CA HIS A 58 -5.05 5.64 -11.64
C HIS A 58 -4.94 6.56 -12.87
N PRO A 59 -5.42 7.83 -12.78
CA PRO A 59 -5.46 8.71 -13.94
C PRO A 59 -4.13 9.37 -14.27
N LEU A 60 -3.18 9.41 -13.31
CA LEU A 60 -1.95 10.15 -13.43
C LEU A 60 -0.72 9.26 -13.20
N GLY A 61 -0.01 8.91 -14.26
CA GLY A 61 1.20 8.08 -14.18
C GLY A 61 2.32 8.69 -13.34
N LEU A 62 2.38 10.02 -13.22
CA LEU A 62 3.35 10.72 -12.35
C LEU A 62 3.09 10.51 -10.85
N SER A 63 1.91 10.03 -10.46
CA SER A 63 1.59 9.71 -9.07
C SER A 63 2.18 8.37 -8.62
N TRP A 64 2.85 7.62 -9.51
CA TRP A 64 3.33 6.25 -9.28
C TRP A 64 2.22 5.28 -8.82
N GLY A 65 0.96 5.64 -9.09
CA GLY A 65 -0.20 4.85 -8.69
C GLY A 65 -0.79 5.20 -7.32
N TYR A 66 -0.23 6.15 -6.57
CA TYR A 66 -0.76 6.52 -5.25
C TYR A 66 -2.02 7.40 -5.29
N GLN A 67 -2.46 7.82 -6.46
CA GLN A 67 -3.72 8.55 -6.68
C GLN A 67 -4.74 7.63 -7.36
N LEU A 68 -5.31 6.69 -6.59
CA LEU A 68 -6.20 5.66 -7.12
C LEU A 68 -7.57 6.21 -7.53
N MET A 69 -8.13 5.60 -8.59
CA MET A 69 -9.54 5.77 -8.96
C MET A 69 -10.27 4.44 -9.12
N GLY A 70 -9.59 3.34 -9.44
CA GLY A 70 -10.21 2.03 -9.68
C GLY A 70 -9.68 0.95 -8.75
N TYR A 71 -10.31 0.76 -7.58
CA TYR A 71 -9.86 -0.14 -6.53
C TYR A 71 -9.92 -1.65 -6.86
N PHE A 72 -10.67 -2.03 -7.89
CA PHE A 72 -10.84 -3.41 -8.36
C PHE A 72 -10.27 -3.64 -9.76
N ALA A 73 -9.60 -2.65 -10.34
CA ALA A 73 -9.09 -2.71 -11.70
C ALA A 73 -7.57 -2.61 -11.73
N LEU A 74 -6.92 -3.47 -12.51
CA LEU A 74 -5.51 -3.32 -12.87
C LEU A 74 -5.34 -2.11 -13.79
N GLU A 75 -4.27 -1.34 -13.59
CA GLU A 75 -3.90 -0.25 -14.49
C GLU A 75 -3.65 -0.80 -15.91
N HIS A 76 -4.44 -0.33 -16.86
CA HIS A 76 -4.49 -0.89 -18.21
C HIS A 76 -3.17 -0.77 -18.99
N SER A 77 -2.34 0.23 -18.66
CA SER A 77 -1.04 0.43 -19.32
C SER A 77 -0.01 -0.66 -18.96
N TYR A 78 -0.26 -1.46 -17.93
CA TYR A 78 0.61 -2.56 -17.51
C TYR A 78 0.23 -3.90 -18.14
N GLY A 79 -0.84 -3.95 -18.93
CA GLY A 79 -1.32 -5.15 -19.59
C GLY A 79 -2.68 -5.61 -19.09
N ARG A 80 -3.03 -6.85 -19.40
CA ARG A 80 -4.31 -7.45 -19.04
C ARG A 80 -4.24 -8.16 -17.68
N PRO A 81 -5.38 -8.31 -16.97
CA PRO A 81 -5.44 -9.05 -15.72
C PRO A 81 -4.82 -10.45 -15.78
N GLU A 82 -5.04 -11.17 -16.89
CA GLU A 82 -4.49 -12.51 -17.10
C GLU A 82 -2.97 -12.50 -17.18
N GLU A 83 -2.37 -11.45 -17.74
CA GLU A 83 -0.91 -11.31 -17.82
C GLU A 83 -0.29 -11.09 -16.43
N PHE A 84 -1.00 -10.38 -15.55
CA PHE A 84 -0.56 -10.25 -14.16
C PHE A 84 -0.75 -11.56 -13.37
N GLN A 85 -1.83 -12.30 -13.61
CA GLN A 85 -1.99 -13.64 -13.02
C GLN A 85 -0.86 -14.58 -13.44
N ASP A 86 -0.51 -14.62 -14.74
CA ASP A 86 0.60 -15.41 -15.27
C ASP A 86 1.95 -14.97 -14.66
N PHE A 87 2.15 -13.67 -14.45
CA PHE A 87 3.34 -13.14 -13.79
C PHE A 87 3.44 -13.64 -12.34
N VAL A 88 2.35 -13.59 -11.58
CA VAL A 88 2.31 -14.08 -10.20
C VAL A 88 2.55 -15.59 -10.13
N GLU A 89 1.94 -16.36 -11.04
CA GLU A 89 2.16 -17.81 -11.12
C GLU A 89 3.64 -18.12 -11.39
N GLU A 90 4.27 -17.43 -12.33
CA GLU A 90 5.70 -17.61 -12.64
C GLU A 90 6.60 -17.21 -11.45
N CYS A 91 6.26 -16.14 -10.73
CA CYS A 91 6.94 -15.80 -9.47
C CYS A 91 6.88 -16.96 -8.47
N HIS A 92 5.71 -17.54 -8.27
CA HIS A 92 5.52 -18.68 -7.36
C HIS A 92 6.30 -19.92 -7.79
N LEU A 93 6.39 -20.22 -9.10
CA LEU A 93 7.20 -21.30 -9.63
C LEU A 93 8.70 -21.12 -9.34
N ASN A 94 9.14 -19.87 -9.24
CA ASN A 94 10.51 -19.49 -8.88
C ASN A 94 10.71 -19.20 -7.38
N ASN A 95 9.74 -19.53 -6.51
CA ASN A 95 9.75 -19.29 -5.06
C ASN A 95 9.85 -17.81 -4.69
N ILE A 96 9.28 -16.93 -5.48
CA ILE A 96 9.19 -15.48 -5.24
C ILE A 96 7.75 -15.15 -4.84
N GLY A 97 7.57 -14.51 -3.69
CA GLY A 97 6.28 -13.96 -3.28
C GLY A 97 6.00 -12.62 -3.95
N VAL A 98 4.73 -12.26 -4.08
CA VAL A 98 4.29 -11.01 -4.70
C VAL A 98 3.50 -10.17 -3.69
N ILE A 99 4.00 -8.96 -3.45
CA ILE A 99 3.40 -7.96 -2.57
C ILE A 99 2.93 -6.79 -3.44
N VAL A 100 1.81 -6.20 -3.11
CA VAL A 100 1.29 -5.01 -3.80
C VAL A 100 0.98 -3.91 -2.80
N ASP A 101 1.34 -2.69 -3.18
CA ASP A 101 0.94 -1.49 -2.47
C ASP A 101 -0.56 -1.23 -2.63
N TRP A 102 -1.22 -0.91 -1.52
CA TRP A 102 -2.63 -0.59 -1.48
C TRP A 102 -2.88 0.69 -0.69
N VAL A 103 -3.67 1.59 -1.25
CA VAL A 103 -3.89 2.97 -0.75
C VAL A 103 -5.30 3.13 -0.18
N PRO A 104 -5.58 2.72 1.07
CA PRO A 104 -6.93 2.79 1.64
C PRO A 104 -7.27 4.12 2.30
N GLY A 105 -6.30 5.03 2.46
CA GLY A 105 -6.51 6.27 3.19
C GLY A 105 -7.19 7.35 2.36
N HIS A 106 -6.87 7.42 1.08
CA HIS A 106 -7.31 8.51 0.20
C HIS A 106 -7.52 8.03 -1.24
N PHE A 107 -8.18 8.85 -2.03
CA PHE A 107 -8.42 8.61 -3.45
C PHE A 107 -8.39 9.92 -4.24
N THR A 108 -8.18 9.82 -5.56
CA THR A 108 -8.06 10.99 -6.43
C THR A 108 -9.38 11.74 -6.58
N ILE A 109 -9.27 13.07 -6.72
CA ILE A 109 -10.40 13.91 -7.13
C ILE A 109 -10.50 13.80 -8.66
N ASN A 110 -11.50 13.05 -9.13
CA ASN A 110 -11.78 12.85 -10.54
C ASN A 110 -13.30 12.73 -10.74
N ASP A 111 -13.85 13.45 -11.72
CA ASP A 111 -15.29 13.50 -11.99
C ASP A 111 -15.87 12.14 -12.43
N ASP A 112 -15.02 11.25 -12.97
CA ASP A 112 -15.41 9.92 -13.44
C ASP A 112 -15.13 8.81 -12.42
N ALA A 113 -14.82 9.15 -11.15
CA ALA A 113 -14.43 8.19 -10.12
C ALA A 113 -15.28 8.31 -8.84
N LEU A 114 -14.66 8.18 -7.67
CA LEU A 114 -15.36 8.07 -6.38
C LEU A 114 -15.75 9.42 -5.77
N ALA A 115 -15.02 10.50 -6.14
CA ALA A 115 -15.24 11.82 -5.58
C ALA A 115 -16.67 12.32 -5.86
N TYR A 116 -17.39 12.62 -4.78
CA TYR A 116 -18.80 13.06 -4.86
C TYR A 116 -19.67 12.18 -5.78
N TYR A 117 -19.51 10.87 -5.66
CA TYR A 117 -20.00 9.84 -6.59
C TYR A 117 -21.47 10.00 -7.02
N ASP A 118 -22.34 10.41 -6.11
CA ASP A 118 -23.77 10.70 -6.37
C ASP A 118 -24.11 12.19 -6.24
N GLY A 119 -23.09 13.05 -6.27
CA GLY A 119 -23.24 14.49 -6.04
C GLY A 119 -23.18 14.89 -4.56
N THR A 120 -22.98 13.92 -3.66
CA THR A 120 -22.79 14.13 -2.22
C THR A 120 -21.52 13.42 -1.73
N PRO A 121 -21.00 13.73 -0.51
CA PRO A 121 -19.87 12.99 0.08
C PRO A 121 -20.25 11.54 0.38
N THR A 122 -20.15 10.66 -0.62
CA THR A 122 -20.49 9.24 -0.52
C THR A 122 -19.38 8.43 0.13
N PHE A 123 -18.16 8.53 -0.41
CA PHE A 123 -16.98 7.81 0.07
C PHE A 123 -16.14 8.64 1.04
N GLU A 124 -16.09 9.94 0.84
CA GLU A 124 -15.36 10.90 1.66
C GLU A 124 -16.14 11.36 2.89
N TYR A 125 -15.43 11.99 3.83
CA TYR A 125 -16.05 12.62 4.98
C TYR A 125 -16.97 13.80 4.56
N GLN A 126 -18.05 14.04 5.31
CA GLN A 126 -18.87 15.25 5.15
C GLN A 126 -18.17 16.52 5.67
N ASP A 127 -17.37 16.37 6.70
CA ASP A 127 -16.52 17.45 7.20
C ASP A 127 -15.37 17.71 6.23
N HIS A 128 -15.35 18.88 5.61
CA HIS A 128 -14.34 19.30 4.63
C HIS A 128 -12.91 19.24 5.17
N ASN A 129 -12.71 19.52 6.44
CA ASN A 129 -11.37 19.46 7.04
C ASN A 129 -10.86 18.02 7.15
N LYS A 130 -11.75 17.07 7.38
CA LYS A 130 -11.42 15.65 7.36
C LYS A 130 -11.35 15.07 5.95
N ALA A 131 -12.23 15.54 5.05
CA ALA A 131 -12.32 15.04 3.69
C ALA A 131 -11.11 15.41 2.84
N ASN A 132 -10.63 16.66 2.93
CA ASN A 132 -9.53 17.11 2.10
C ASN A 132 -8.19 16.59 2.61
N ASN A 133 -7.47 15.91 1.72
CA ASN A 133 -6.06 15.62 1.90
C ASN A 133 -5.23 16.77 1.33
N TYR A 134 -4.78 17.66 2.21
CA TYR A 134 -4.15 18.93 1.82
C TYR A 134 -2.75 18.75 1.23
N GLY A 135 -2.03 17.71 1.65
CA GLY A 135 -0.69 17.43 1.16
C GLY A 135 -0.65 16.87 -0.24
N TRP A 136 -1.65 16.06 -0.59
CA TRP A 136 -1.64 15.29 -1.85
C TRP A 136 -2.73 15.70 -2.85
N GLY A 137 -3.58 16.67 -2.50
CA GLY A 137 -4.66 17.10 -3.39
C GLY A 137 -5.68 16.00 -3.68
N ALA A 138 -5.99 15.19 -2.69
CA ALA A 138 -6.88 14.03 -2.76
C ALA A 138 -8.05 14.17 -1.78
N LEU A 139 -8.94 13.19 -1.73
CA LEU A 139 -9.97 13.05 -0.71
C LEU A 139 -9.70 11.86 0.19
N ASN A 140 -9.87 12.04 1.50
CA ASN A 140 -9.78 10.97 2.47
C ASN A 140 -11.10 10.19 2.55
N PHE A 141 -11.00 8.86 2.61
CA PHE A 141 -12.16 8.01 2.85
C PHE A 141 -12.76 8.25 4.24
N ASP A 142 -14.09 8.28 4.32
CA ASP A 142 -14.82 8.24 5.59
C ASP A 142 -14.78 6.82 6.18
N LEU A 143 -13.75 6.54 6.94
CA LEU A 143 -13.52 5.23 7.55
C LEU A 143 -14.49 4.93 8.70
N GLY A 144 -15.35 5.87 9.07
CA GLY A 144 -16.46 5.65 9.99
C GLY A 144 -17.67 4.98 9.36
N LYS A 145 -17.80 5.02 8.02
CA LYS A 145 -18.89 4.38 7.29
C LYS A 145 -18.63 2.88 7.08
N ASN A 146 -19.55 2.03 7.49
CA ASN A 146 -19.43 0.58 7.29
C ASN A 146 -19.38 0.18 5.82
N GLU A 147 -20.07 0.91 4.96
CA GLU A 147 -20.12 0.71 3.51
C GLU A 147 -18.75 0.99 2.89
N VAL A 148 -18.08 2.07 3.30
CA VAL A 148 -16.72 2.42 2.85
C VAL A 148 -15.72 1.38 3.34
N GLN A 149 -15.79 0.96 4.59
CA GLN A 149 -14.96 -0.13 5.11
C GLN A 149 -15.18 -1.43 4.32
N SER A 150 -16.45 -1.77 4.04
CA SER A 150 -16.79 -2.96 3.24
C SER A 150 -16.22 -2.88 1.82
N PHE A 151 -16.34 -1.73 1.16
CA PHE A 151 -15.76 -1.47 -0.16
C PHE A 151 -14.24 -1.70 -0.14
N LEU A 152 -13.53 -1.08 0.78
CA LEU A 152 -12.07 -1.16 0.88
C LEU A 152 -11.60 -2.58 1.21
N ILE A 153 -12.21 -3.25 2.20
CA ILE A 153 -11.84 -4.62 2.57
C ILE A 153 -12.16 -5.60 1.43
N SER A 154 -13.26 -5.39 0.72
CA SER A 154 -13.60 -6.22 -0.44
C SER A 154 -12.61 -6.02 -1.58
N SER A 155 -12.15 -4.80 -1.81
CA SER A 155 -11.10 -4.50 -2.79
C SER A 155 -9.83 -5.30 -2.51
N ILE A 156 -9.30 -5.20 -1.30
CA ILE A 156 -8.04 -5.89 -1.02
C ILE A 156 -8.20 -7.41 -0.98
N LYS A 157 -9.34 -7.93 -0.53
CA LYS A 157 -9.65 -9.37 -0.64
C LYS A 157 -9.69 -9.81 -2.10
N PHE A 158 -10.32 -9.02 -2.99
CA PHE A 158 -10.31 -9.30 -4.42
C PHE A 158 -8.88 -9.43 -4.96
N TRP A 159 -7.99 -8.50 -4.65
CA TRP A 159 -6.60 -8.56 -5.08
C TRP A 159 -5.87 -9.80 -4.55
N ILE A 160 -6.03 -10.13 -3.28
CA ILE A 160 -5.44 -11.31 -2.66
C ILE A 160 -5.97 -12.61 -3.31
N GLU A 161 -7.28 -12.70 -3.53
CA GLU A 161 -7.93 -13.93 -3.99
C GLU A 161 -7.81 -14.12 -5.50
N PHE A 162 -7.98 -13.05 -6.27
CA PHE A 162 -7.99 -13.11 -7.73
C PHE A 162 -6.58 -13.18 -8.33
N TYR A 163 -5.62 -12.47 -7.74
CA TYR A 163 -4.22 -12.47 -8.20
C TYR A 163 -3.30 -13.35 -7.35
N HIS A 164 -3.80 -13.99 -6.31
CA HIS A 164 -3.02 -14.87 -5.41
C HIS A 164 -1.83 -14.18 -4.74
N LEU A 165 -2.00 -12.93 -4.28
CA LEU A 165 -0.93 -12.16 -3.64
C LEU A 165 -0.49 -12.76 -2.32
N ASP A 166 0.79 -12.62 -2.00
CA ASP A 166 1.44 -13.11 -0.78
C ASP A 166 1.54 -12.05 0.31
N GLY A 167 1.42 -10.78 -0.07
CA GLY A 167 1.45 -9.68 0.88
C GLY A 167 0.81 -8.40 0.34
N ILE A 168 0.46 -7.54 1.29
CA ILE A 168 -0.09 -6.21 1.05
C ILE A 168 0.69 -5.21 1.88
N ARG A 169 1.25 -4.22 1.23
CA ARG A 169 1.76 -3.02 1.90
C ARG A 169 0.65 -1.99 1.93
N VAL A 170 0.27 -1.55 3.12
CA VAL A 170 -0.76 -0.53 3.33
C VAL A 170 -0.09 0.83 3.40
N ASP A 171 -0.39 1.66 2.41
CA ASP A 171 0.17 3.00 2.24
C ASP A 171 -0.33 3.98 3.28
N ALA A 172 0.55 4.88 3.69
CA ALA A 172 0.26 6.08 4.49
C ALA A 172 -0.59 5.81 5.75
N VAL A 173 -0.24 4.80 6.53
CA VAL A 173 -0.96 4.47 7.78
C VAL A 173 -0.99 5.66 8.75
N SER A 174 0.06 6.50 8.78
CA SER A 174 0.06 7.73 9.57
C SER A 174 -1.06 8.71 9.19
N ASN A 175 -1.36 8.84 7.90
CA ASN A 175 -2.48 9.68 7.42
C ASN A 175 -3.85 9.12 7.84
N ILE A 176 -3.96 7.80 7.96
CA ILE A 176 -5.18 7.15 8.45
C ILE A 176 -5.33 7.35 9.96
N LEU A 177 -4.22 7.33 10.70
CA LEU A 177 -4.21 7.39 12.17
C LEU A 177 -4.39 8.80 12.73
N TYR A 178 -3.96 9.84 12.02
CA TYR A 178 -3.91 11.20 12.56
C TYR A 178 -4.69 12.20 11.71
N LEU A 179 -5.62 12.91 12.39
CA LEU A 179 -6.50 13.90 11.78
C LEU A 179 -5.79 15.16 11.30
N ASP A 180 -4.62 15.45 11.85
CA ASP A 180 -3.78 16.63 11.55
C ASP A 180 -2.52 16.27 10.74
N TYR A 181 -2.51 15.09 10.10
CA TYR A 181 -1.39 14.67 9.27
C TYR A 181 -1.21 15.59 8.07
N ASP A 182 0.06 15.86 7.72
CA ASP A 182 0.48 16.63 6.54
C ASP A 182 -0.22 18.00 6.37
N ASN A 183 -0.14 18.81 7.42
CA ASN A 183 -0.68 20.19 7.46
C ASN A 183 -2.21 20.29 7.34
N ALA A 184 -2.95 19.23 7.60
CA ALA A 184 -4.40 19.31 7.70
C ALA A 184 -4.81 20.29 8.82
N PRO A 185 -5.91 21.04 8.65
CA PRO A 185 -6.43 21.90 9.70
C PRO A 185 -6.73 21.12 10.98
N TRP A 186 -6.42 21.70 12.13
CA TRP A 186 -6.73 21.08 13.41
C TRP A 186 -8.22 20.75 13.53
N THR A 187 -8.54 19.47 13.49
CA THR A 187 -9.89 18.92 13.65
C THR A 187 -9.81 17.85 14.73
N PRO A 188 -10.08 18.19 16.01
CA PRO A 188 -9.92 17.26 17.11
C PRO A 188 -10.95 16.12 17.05
N ASN A 189 -10.56 14.96 17.56
CA ASN A 189 -11.49 13.88 17.82
C ASN A 189 -12.40 14.22 19.02
N LYS A 190 -13.33 13.33 19.37
CA LYS A 190 -14.30 13.51 20.46
C LYS A 190 -13.68 13.75 21.85
N ASP A 191 -12.41 13.38 22.04
CA ASP A 191 -11.67 13.52 23.31
C ASP A 191 -10.67 14.68 23.25
N GLY A 192 -10.70 15.50 22.16
CA GLY A 192 -9.87 16.68 21.98
C GLY A 192 -8.46 16.40 21.44
N GLY A 193 -8.15 15.16 21.07
CA GLY A 193 -6.86 14.75 20.49
C GLY A 193 -6.88 14.67 18.97
N ASN A 194 -5.76 14.27 18.37
CA ASN A 194 -5.58 14.14 16.93
C ASN A 194 -5.75 12.71 16.40
N LEU A 195 -5.90 11.70 17.27
CA LEU A 195 -6.08 10.32 16.82
C LEU A 195 -7.42 10.15 16.07
N ASN A 196 -7.37 9.64 14.86
CA ASN A 196 -8.54 9.25 14.11
C ASN A 196 -9.03 7.87 14.57
N TYR A 197 -10.00 7.84 15.47
CA TYR A 197 -10.55 6.58 15.99
C TYR A 197 -11.17 5.70 14.90
N GLU A 198 -11.80 6.31 13.90
CA GLU A 198 -12.42 5.60 12.78
C GLU A 198 -11.36 4.86 11.97
N GLY A 199 -10.26 5.55 11.64
CA GLY A 199 -9.11 4.96 10.96
C GLY A 199 -8.41 3.87 11.80
N TYR A 200 -8.22 4.13 13.10
CA TYR A 200 -7.62 3.18 14.02
C TYR A 200 -8.41 1.85 14.07
N TYR A 201 -9.72 1.92 14.25
CA TYR A 201 -10.58 0.74 14.30
C TYR A 201 -10.73 0.05 12.94
N PHE A 202 -10.72 0.83 11.84
CA PHE A 202 -10.68 0.26 10.49
C PHE A 202 -9.45 -0.60 10.27
N LEU A 203 -8.26 -0.11 10.63
CA LEU A 203 -7.00 -0.86 10.47
C LEU A 203 -6.98 -2.15 11.30
N GLN A 204 -7.48 -2.10 12.53
CA GLN A 204 -7.63 -3.31 13.34
C GLN A 204 -8.59 -4.32 12.71
N ARG A 205 -9.74 -3.85 12.22
CA ARG A 205 -10.75 -4.68 11.54
C ARG A 205 -10.21 -5.30 10.26
N LEU A 206 -9.50 -4.50 9.47
CA LEU A 206 -8.83 -4.95 8.24
C LEU A 206 -7.90 -6.13 8.54
N ASN A 207 -6.98 -5.96 9.48
CA ASN A 207 -6.01 -6.99 9.83
C ASN A 207 -6.68 -8.25 10.39
N ASP A 208 -7.70 -8.11 11.26
CA ASP A 208 -8.47 -9.24 11.77
C ASP A 208 -9.12 -10.06 10.65
N ILE A 209 -9.77 -9.37 9.70
CA ILE A 209 -10.48 -10.03 8.59
C ILE A 209 -9.50 -10.73 7.65
N ILE A 210 -8.40 -10.05 7.29
CA ILE A 210 -7.40 -10.65 6.40
C ILE A 210 -6.71 -11.84 7.08
N LYS A 211 -6.29 -11.72 8.31
CA LYS A 211 -5.66 -12.84 9.05
C LYS A 211 -6.58 -14.04 9.22
N LEU A 212 -7.86 -13.79 9.45
CA LEU A 212 -8.85 -14.87 9.56
C LEU A 212 -9.07 -15.60 8.24
N ALA A 213 -9.15 -14.86 7.14
CA ALA A 213 -9.43 -15.42 5.82
C ALA A 213 -8.16 -15.95 5.11
N HIS A 214 -7.02 -15.29 5.30
CA HIS A 214 -5.76 -15.50 4.60
C HIS A 214 -4.57 -15.38 5.58
N PRO A 215 -4.39 -16.33 6.51
CA PRO A 215 -3.37 -16.25 7.56
C PRO A 215 -1.92 -16.23 7.02
N ASP A 216 -1.72 -16.66 5.78
CA ASP A 216 -0.41 -16.72 5.12
C ASP A 216 -0.08 -15.43 4.34
N VAL A 217 -0.98 -14.44 4.31
CA VAL A 217 -0.74 -13.16 3.62
C VAL A 217 -0.11 -12.17 4.59
N MET A 218 1.01 -11.59 4.20
CA MET A 218 1.71 -10.57 4.97
C MET A 218 0.97 -9.22 4.90
N MET A 219 0.66 -8.65 6.07
CA MET A 219 0.12 -7.30 6.18
C MET A 219 1.22 -6.37 6.68
N ILE A 220 1.65 -5.44 5.82
CA ILE A 220 2.80 -4.56 6.06
C ILE A 220 2.30 -3.12 6.15
N ALA A 221 2.63 -2.39 7.21
CA ALA A 221 2.27 -0.99 7.36
C ALA A 221 3.39 -0.07 6.86
N GLU A 222 3.08 0.87 5.98
CA GLU A 222 3.92 2.06 5.83
C GLU A 222 3.47 3.10 6.84
N GLU A 223 4.30 3.30 7.87
CA GLU A 223 3.98 4.19 8.97
C GLU A 223 5.24 4.92 9.42
N SER A 224 5.28 6.23 9.20
CA SER A 224 6.47 7.09 9.37
C SER A 224 6.47 7.91 10.66
N SER A 225 5.40 7.82 11.46
CA SER A 225 5.30 8.56 12.72
C SER A 225 5.97 7.83 13.90
N SER A 226 5.89 8.43 15.06
CA SER A 226 6.31 7.83 16.33
C SER A 226 5.29 6.86 16.93
N ALA A 227 4.25 6.49 16.19
CA ALA A 227 3.22 5.56 16.67
C ALA A 227 3.83 4.21 17.08
N THR A 228 3.45 3.75 18.25
CA THR A 228 3.87 2.46 18.79
C THR A 228 2.80 1.41 18.55
N LYS A 229 3.17 0.15 18.67
CA LYS A 229 2.25 -1.01 18.59
C LYS A 229 1.58 -1.21 17.22
N ILE A 230 2.17 -0.71 16.14
CA ILE A 230 1.66 -0.95 14.78
C ILE A 230 1.56 -2.45 14.51
N THR A 231 2.60 -3.21 14.89
CA THR A 231 2.62 -4.68 14.78
C THR A 231 2.17 -5.39 16.07
N GLY A 232 1.68 -4.64 17.06
CA GLY A 232 1.21 -5.20 18.32
C GLY A 232 -0.16 -5.87 18.19
N MET A 233 -0.43 -6.81 19.10
CA MET A 233 -1.74 -7.46 19.19
C MET A 233 -2.84 -6.45 19.54
N LYS A 234 -4.00 -6.64 18.97
CA LYS A 234 -5.18 -5.78 19.14
C LYS A 234 -5.60 -5.66 20.60
N GLU A 235 -5.58 -6.77 21.36
CA GLU A 235 -5.94 -6.84 22.77
C GLU A 235 -5.04 -5.95 23.65
N MET A 236 -3.83 -5.64 23.15
CA MET A 236 -2.88 -4.74 23.81
C MET A 236 -2.90 -3.32 23.22
N GLY A 237 -3.91 -2.99 22.43
CA GLY A 237 -4.03 -1.70 21.74
C GLY A 237 -3.12 -1.59 20.52
N GLY A 238 -2.78 -2.70 19.88
CA GLY A 238 -2.04 -2.70 18.61
C GLY A 238 -2.96 -2.70 17.40
N LEU A 239 -2.39 -2.49 16.22
CA LEU A 239 -3.13 -2.51 14.95
C LEU A 239 -3.17 -3.89 14.30
N GLY A 240 -2.29 -4.81 14.72
CA GLY A 240 -2.27 -6.18 14.25
C GLY A 240 -1.57 -6.41 12.90
N PHE A 241 -0.79 -5.47 12.38
CA PHE A 241 0.07 -5.71 11.22
C PHE A 241 1.15 -6.74 11.56
N ASP A 242 1.63 -7.45 10.53
CA ASP A 242 2.73 -8.40 10.69
C ASP A 242 4.09 -7.68 10.68
N TYR A 243 4.22 -6.67 9.83
CA TYR A 243 5.43 -5.89 9.62
C TYR A 243 5.13 -4.39 9.55
N LYS A 244 6.17 -3.62 9.81
CA LYS A 244 6.18 -2.16 9.61
C LYS A 244 7.45 -1.79 8.84
N TRP A 245 7.33 -0.93 7.81
CA TRP A 245 8.47 -0.25 7.21
C TRP A 245 9.16 0.65 8.23
N ASN A 246 10.45 0.39 8.49
CA ASN A 246 11.23 1.18 9.43
C ASN A 246 11.89 2.36 8.73
N MET A 247 11.12 3.44 8.56
CA MET A 247 11.58 4.66 7.88
C MET A 247 12.74 5.34 8.61
N GLY A 248 12.80 5.25 9.94
CA GLY A 248 13.92 5.76 10.74
C GLY A 248 15.22 5.06 10.37
N TRP A 249 15.22 3.73 10.37
CA TRP A 249 16.39 2.94 9.97
C TRP A 249 16.80 3.22 8.51
N MET A 250 15.84 3.37 7.60
CA MET A 250 16.12 3.73 6.21
C MET A 250 16.88 5.07 6.13
N ASN A 251 16.41 6.10 6.81
CA ASN A 251 17.06 7.41 6.81
C ASN A 251 18.47 7.34 7.42
N ASP A 252 18.65 6.63 8.52
CA ASP A 252 19.94 6.47 9.17
C ASP A 252 20.95 5.74 8.27
N ILE A 253 20.53 4.66 7.61
CA ILE A 253 21.38 3.91 6.68
C ILE A 253 21.75 4.73 5.44
N LEU A 254 20.80 5.44 4.85
CA LEU A 254 21.09 6.32 3.71
C LEU A 254 22.10 7.39 4.09
N ARG A 255 21.88 8.05 5.22
CA ARG A 255 22.83 9.05 5.75
C ARG A 255 24.21 8.46 5.99
N PHE A 256 24.29 7.28 6.63
CA PHE A 256 25.57 6.59 6.86
C PHE A 256 26.32 6.29 5.55
N TYR A 257 25.60 5.90 4.48
CA TYR A 257 26.24 5.64 3.19
C TYR A 257 26.63 6.89 2.41
N GLU A 258 25.94 8.02 2.62
CA GLU A 258 26.30 9.32 2.05
C GLU A 258 27.60 9.89 2.64
N GLU A 259 27.95 9.51 3.85
CA GLU A 259 29.18 9.98 4.49
C GLU A 259 30.44 9.38 3.87
N ASP A 260 31.52 10.18 3.84
CA ASP A 260 32.84 9.69 3.48
C ASP A 260 33.24 8.54 4.41
N PRO A 261 33.70 7.38 3.89
CA PRO A 261 34.06 6.22 4.69
C PRO A 261 34.97 6.48 5.89
N ILE A 262 35.78 7.54 5.82
CA ILE A 262 36.68 7.91 6.91
C ILE A 262 35.95 8.37 8.17
N TYR A 263 34.73 8.92 8.01
CA TYR A 263 33.92 9.45 9.12
C TYR A 263 32.89 8.46 9.64
N ARG A 264 32.51 7.43 8.89
CA ARG A 264 31.45 6.44 9.24
C ARG A 264 31.64 5.74 10.58
N LYS A 265 32.85 5.70 11.12
CA LYS A 265 33.14 5.09 12.42
C LYS A 265 32.70 5.91 13.63
N TYR A 266 32.23 7.12 13.41
CA TYR A 266 31.82 8.04 14.48
C TYR A 266 30.29 8.21 14.56
N ASP A 267 29.52 7.58 13.67
CA ASP A 267 28.05 7.55 13.62
C ASP A 267 27.43 6.29 14.19
#